data_92d7db1afdfa1bdf7a812edc562639b8
#
_entry.id   92d7db1afdfa1bdf7a812edc562639b8
#
_cell.length_a   1.000
_cell.length_b   1.000
_cell.length_c   1.000
_cell.angle_alpha   90.00
_cell.angle_beta   90.00
_cell.angle_gamma   90.00
#
_symmetry.space_group_name_H-M   'P 1'
#
loop_
_entity.id
_entity.type
_entity.pdbx_description
1 polymer ?
#
loop_
_entity_poly.entity_id
_entity_poly.type
_entity_poly.pdbx_seq_one_letter_code
_entity_poly.pdbx_strand_id
1 'polypeptide(L)'
;YLNSQAAYDKAEADVNDTIVLSPMDGTIIGEPMKEGSTVSQGLSSQMIIATVADLSSMQIELLVDETDIGEVAVGQDVTFTVDTYPNRTFHGRVENISKKEYSSSSSTSSSSSVVYYTVYVLINSDELDGLYPSMTARAEIQGRSDKDALLIPITAVRSDASGSYVYRKTASGVEKAYIETGITTNTHAEVLSGLSDGEEIVVSGTVSQEKAE
;
A
#
# COMPACT_ATOMS: atom_id res chain seq x y z
N TYR A 1 -61.42 -3.17 -17.65
CA TYR A 1 -60.18 -3.81 -18.16
C TYR A 1 -58.92 -3.20 -17.56
N LEU A 2 -58.70 -1.87 -17.70
CA LEU A 2 -57.49 -1.21 -17.18
C LEU A 2 -57.34 -1.33 -15.66
N ASN A 3 -58.40 -1.20 -14.87
CA ASN A 3 -58.34 -1.31 -13.41
C ASN A 3 -58.05 -2.77 -12.96
N SER A 4 -58.56 -3.77 -13.70
CA SER A 4 -58.30 -5.16 -13.39
C SER A 4 -56.87 -5.57 -13.75
N GLN A 5 -56.32 -5.00 -14.84
CA GLN A 5 -54.94 -5.19 -15.19
C GLN A 5 -53.99 -4.57 -14.16
N ALA A 6 -54.26 -3.33 -13.75
CA ALA A 6 -53.43 -2.67 -12.73
C ALA A 6 -53.47 -3.39 -11.36
N ALA A 7 -54.62 -3.99 -11.00
CA ALA A 7 -54.72 -4.81 -9.79
C ALA A 7 -53.94 -6.12 -9.89
N TYR A 8 -53.93 -6.74 -11.06
CA TYR A 8 -53.12 -7.93 -11.32
C TYR A 8 -51.64 -7.62 -11.27
N ASP A 9 -51.20 -6.60 -12.01
CA ASP A 9 -49.81 -6.18 -12.06
C ASP A 9 -49.26 -5.82 -10.65
N LYS A 10 -50.10 -5.19 -9.84
CA LYS A 10 -49.74 -4.90 -8.45
C LYS A 10 -49.63 -6.17 -7.60
N ALA A 11 -50.56 -7.12 -7.73
CA ALA A 11 -50.50 -8.37 -6.99
C ALA A 11 -49.28 -9.23 -7.42
N GLU A 12 -48.93 -9.21 -8.71
CA GLU A 12 -47.74 -9.86 -9.23
C GLU A 12 -46.45 -9.21 -8.66
N ALA A 13 -46.37 -7.88 -8.63
CA ALA A 13 -45.26 -7.18 -8.00
C ALA A 13 -45.14 -7.51 -6.49
N ASP A 14 -46.25 -7.50 -5.77
CA ASP A 14 -46.29 -7.85 -4.34
C ASP A 14 -45.79 -9.30 -4.10
N VAL A 15 -46.06 -10.25 -5.00
CA VAL A 15 -45.54 -11.62 -4.91
C VAL A 15 -44.04 -11.64 -5.25
N ASN A 16 -43.63 -10.95 -6.28
CA ASN A 16 -42.20 -10.89 -6.67
C ASN A 16 -41.34 -10.26 -5.56
N ASP A 17 -41.85 -9.26 -4.84
CA ASP A 17 -41.18 -8.63 -3.71
C ASP A 17 -40.96 -9.58 -2.51
N THR A 18 -41.70 -10.72 -2.46
CA THR A 18 -41.46 -11.76 -1.44
C THR A 18 -40.27 -12.66 -1.74
N ILE A 19 -39.73 -12.62 -2.96
CA ILE A 19 -38.62 -13.43 -3.39
C ILE A 19 -37.34 -12.55 -3.40
N VAL A 20 -36.44 -12.83 -2.47
CA VAL A 20 -35.16 -12.13 -2.42
C VAL A 20 -34.12 -12.94 -3.20
N LEU A 21 -33.60 -12.33 -4.26
CA LEU A 21 -32.55 -12.95 -5.11
C LEU A 21 -31.23 -12.24 -4.82
N SER A 22 -30.14 -13.03 -4.88
CA SER A 22 -28.79 -12.46 -4.84
C SER A 22 -28.54 -11.63 -6.10
N PRO A 23 -28.04 -10.38 -5.98
CA PRO A 23 -27.72 -9.54 -7.12
C PRO A 23 -26.42 -9.99 -7.84
N MET A 24 -25.63 -10.87 -7.20
CA MET A 24 -24.34 -11.33 -7.71
C MET A 24 -24.05 -12.75 -7.25
N ASP A 25 -23.18 -13.42 -7.99
CA ASP A 25 -22.60 -14.70 -7.55
C ASP A 25 -21.55 -14.44 -6.47
N GLY A 26 -21.47 -15.31 -5.46
CA GLY A 26 -20.50 -15.13 -4.39
C GLY A 26 -20.78 -16.00 -3.18
N THR A 27 -20.05 -15.76 -2.11
CA THR A 27 -20.16 -16.44 -0.83
C THR A 27 -20.89 -15.57 0.18
N ILE A 28 -21.80 -16.16 0.94
CA ILE A 28 -22.45 -15.47 2.05
C ILE A 28 -21.43 -15.26 3.17
N ILE A 29 -21.19 -14.00 3.52
CA ILE A 29 -20.34 -13.61 4.64
C ILE A 29 -21.19 -13.18 5.82
N GLY A 30 -20.79 -13.61 7.04
CA GLY A 30 -21.57 -13.38 8.24
C GLY A 30 -22.75 -14.36 8.42
N GLU A 31 -23.62 -14.05 9.36
CA GLU A 31 -24.79 -14.88 9.68
C GLU A 31 -26.02 -14.33 8.92
N PRO A 32 -26.63 -15.09 8.01
CA PRO A 32 -27.86 -14.66 7.35
C PRO A 32 -29.01 -14.60 8.38
N MET A 33 -30.03 -13.83 8.04
CA MET A 33 -31.24 -13.71 8.87
C MET A 33 -31.89 -15.07 9.04
N LYS A 34 -32.24 -15.40 10.29
CA LYS A 34 -32.87 -16.70 10.62
C LYS A 34 -34.29 -16.75 10.16
N GLU A 35 -34.74 -17.95 9.78
CA GLU A 35 -36.13 -18.24 9.50
C GLU A 35 -37.04 -17.86 10.68
N GLY A 36 -38.19 -17.27 10.43
CA GLY A 36 -39.12 -16.78 11.43
C GLY A 36 -38.85 -15.35 11.92
N SER A 37 -37.78 -14.72 11.45
CA SER A 37 -37.51 -13.31 11.75
C SER A 37 -38.52 -12.41 11.03
N THR A 38 -39.01 -11.36 11.72
CA THR A 38 -39.92 -10.40 11.10
C THR A 38 -39.17 -9.42 10.22
N VAL A 39 -39.51 -9.37 8.94
CA VAL A 39 -39.03 -8.35 8.00
C VAL A 39 -40.01 -7.18 8.05
N SER A 40 -39.55 -6.02 8.53
CA SER A 40 -40.37 -4.80 8.53
C SER A 40 -39.81 -3.82 7.47
N GLN A 41 -40.66 -3.43 6.54
CA GLN A 41 -40.37 -2.32 5.64
C GLN A 41 -40.58 -1.00 6.41
N GLY A 42 -39.49 -0.45 6.92
CA GLY A 42 -39.50 0.85 7.59
C GLY A 42 -38.48 1.78 6.97
N LEU A 43 -38.88 3.05 6.77
CA LEU A 43 -38.01 4.10 6.22
C LEU A 43 -36.80 4.47 7.12
N SER A 44 -36.70 3.88 8.31
CA SER A 44 -35.77 4.33 9.35
C SER A 44 -34.56 3.44 9.57
N SER A 45 -34.53 2.21 9.06
CA SER A 45 -33.33 1.35 9.19
C SER A 45 -33.25 0.36 8.03
N GLN A 46 -32.07 0.29 7.43
CA GLN A 46 -31.77 -0.74 6.43
C GLN A 46 -31.69 -2.10 7.13
N MET A 47 -32.50 -3.06 6.68
CA MET A 47 -32.45 -4.41 7.16
C MET A 47 -31.58 -5.24 6.22
N ILE A 48 -30.54 -5.83 6.76
CA ILE A 48 -29.65 -6.71 6.01
C ILE A 48 -30.12 -8.15 6.20
N ILE A 49 -30.53 -8.81 5.12
CA ILE A 49 -30.99 -10.21 5.14
C ILE A 49 -29.77 -11.15 5.07
N ALA A 50 -28.87 -10.88 4.15
CA ALA A 50 -27.58 -11.57 4.00
C ALA A 50 -26.59 -10.66 3.28
N THR A 51 -25.32 -10.84 3.55
CA THR A 51 -24.25 -10.16 2.81
C THR A 51 -23.57 -11.19 1.91
N VAL A 52 -23.53 -10.90 0.63
CA VAL A 52 -22.83 -11.74 -0.37
C VAL A 52 -21.59 -10.98 -0.84
N ALA A 53 -20.44 -11.65 -0.86
CA ALA A 53 -19.21 -11.10 -1.36
C ALA A 53 -18.52 -12.05 -2.32
N ASP A 54 -17.85 -11.50 -3.31
CA ASP A 54 -16.92 -12.23 -4.16
C ASP A 54 -15.57 -12.30 -3.44
N LEU A 55 -15.15 -13.51 -3.08
CA LEU A 55 -13.88 -13.78 -2.42
C LEU A 55 -12.77 -14.16 -3.41
N SER A 56 -13.02 -14.09 -4.72
CA SER A 56 -12.02 -14.36 -5.75
C SER A 56 -10.95 -13.26 -5.83
N SER A 57 -11.27 -12.07 -5.35
CA SER A 57 -10.32 -10.98 -5.19
C SER A 57 -10.53 -10.30 -3.84
N MET A 58 -9.45 -10.01 -3.14
CA MET A 58 -9.47 -9.27 -1.88
C MET A 58 -8.45 -8.14 -1.92
N GLN A 59 -8.77 -7.08 -1.22
CA GLN A 59 -7.88 -5.92 -1.08
C GLN A 59 -7.68 -5.59 0.40
N ILE A 60 -6.54 -4.99 0.68
CA ILE A 60 -6.22 -4.44 2.00
C ILE A 60 -6.37 -2.93 1.94
N GLU A 61 -7.01 -2.37 2.94
CA GLU A 61 -7.04 -0.93 3.18
C GLU A 61 -5.95 -0.57 4.18
N LEU A 62 -4.86 0.04 3.69
CA LEU A 62 -3.77 0.52 4.52
C LEU A 62 -3.97 2.00 4.85
N LEU A 63 -3.76 2.36 6.10
CA LEU A 63 -3.72 3.75 6.54
C LEU A 63 -2.26 4.20 6.57
N VAL A 64 -1.93 5.14 5.69
CA VAL A 64 -0.59 5.70 5.56
C VAL A 64 -0.61 7.15 6.02
N ASP A 65 0.40 7.55 6.81
CA ASP A 65 0.55 8.91 7.30
C ASP A 65 0.80 9.90 6.15
N GLU A 66 0.37 11.16 6.33
CA GLU A 66 0.58 12.24 5.36
C GLU A 66 2.07 12.43 5.03
N THR A 67 2.97 12.20 5.98
CA THR A 67 4.42 12.34 5.77
C THR A 67 4.99 11.30 4.81
N ASP A 68 4.40 10.10 4.79
CA ASP A 68 4.92 8.95 4.06
C ASP A 68 4.19 8.71 2.73
N ILE A 69 2.99 9.28 2.56
CA ILE A 69 2.16 9.05 1.36
C ILE A 69 2.86 9.53 0.08
N GLY A 70 3.78 10.50 0.18
CA GLY A 70 4.55 11.01 -0.95
C GLY A 70 5.50 9.98 -1.57
N GLU A 71 5.87 8.94 -0.82
CA GLU A 71 6.75 7.86 -1.28
C GLU A 71 5.97 6.67 -1.86
N VAL A 72 4.65 6.64 -1.65
CA VAL A 72 3.79 5.57 -2.14
C VAL A 72 3.34 5.85 -3.56
N ALA A 73 3.48 4.86 -4.43
CA ALA A 73 3.03 4.94 -5.83
C ALA A 73 2.23 3.70 -6.22
N VAL A 74 1.27 3.88 -7.12
CA VAL A 74 0.51 2.78 -7.72
C VAL A 74 1.46 1.83 -8.44
N GLY A 75 1.27 0.53 -8.22
CA GLY A 75 2.08 -0.54 -8.80
C GLY A 75 3.26 -0.99 -7.93
N GLN A 76 3.53 -0.36 -6.79
CA GLN A 76 4.54 -0.85 -5.84
C GLN A 76 4.16 -2.20 -5.26
N ASP A 77 5.16 -3.05 -5.06
CA ASP A 77 4.98 -4.33 -4.40
C ASP A 77 4.85 -4.12 -2.88
N VAL A 78 3.96 -4.89 -2.28
CA VAL A 78 3.64 -4.82 -0.85
C VAL A 78 3.77 -6.22 -0.27
N THR A 79 4.47 -6.34 0.84
CA THR A 79 4.48 -7.54 1.65
C THR A 79 3.66 -7.31 2.92
N PHE A 80 2.89 -8.30 3.33
CA PHE A 80 2.09 -8.17 4.54
C PHE A 80 1.98 -9.49 5.30
N THR A 81 1.69 -9.35 6.58
CA THR A 81 1.37 -10.45 7.48
C THR A 81 0.02 -10.19 8.12
N VAL A 82 -0.70 -11.25 8.46
CA VAL A 82 -1.94 -11.15 9.23
C VAL A 82 -1.72 -11.75 10.63
N ASP A 83 -2.39 -11.24 11.64
CA ASP A 83 -2.20 -11.66 13.02
C ASP A 83 -2.52 -13.17 13.21
N THR A 84 -3.37 -13.73 12.37
CA THR A 84 -3.70 -15.16 12.37
C THR A 84 -2.54 -16.04 11.89
N TYR A 85 -1.71 -15.56 10.97
CA TYR A 85 -0.59 -16.28 10.37
C TYR A 85 0.71 -15.46 10.47
N PRO A 86 1.29 -15.28 11.67
CA PRO A 86 2.42 -14.38 11.90
C PRO A 86 3.72 -14.82 11.19
N ASN A 87 3.81 -16.11 10.83
CA ASN A 87 4.99 -16.67 10.15
C ASN A 87 4.79 -16.83 8.63
N ARG A 88 3.65 -16.39 8.09
CA ARG A 88 3.37 -16.43 6.67
C ARG A 88 3.35 -15.01 6.13
N THR A 89 4.20 -14.75 5.17
CA THR A 89 4.23 -13.50 4.43
C THR A 89 3.38 -13.66 3.18
N PHE A 90 2.54 -12.69 2.94
CA PHE A 90 1.69 -12.58 1.76
C PHE A 90 2.15 -11.41 0.92
N HIS A 91 1.79 -11.42 -0.36
CA HIS A 91 2.20 -10.41 -1.33
C HIS A 91 0.98 -9.77 -1.98
N GLY A 92 1.15 -8.52 -2.32
CA GLY A 92 0.16 -7.74 -3.02
C GLY A 92 0.81 -6.59 -3.76
N ARG A 93 -0.02 -5.79 -4.39
CA ARG A 93 0.43 -4.60 -5.12
C ARG A 93 -0.49 -3.42 -4.85
N VAL A 94 0.09 -2.23 -4.75
CA VAL A 94 -0.68 -0.99 -4.63
C VAL A 94 -1.52 -0.81 -5.90
N GLU A 95 -2.83 -0.87 -5.75
CA GLU A 95 -3.80 -0.69 -6.84
C GLU A 95 -4.24 0.77 -6.96
N ASN A 96 -4.52 1.40 -5.82
CA ASN A 96 -5.04 2.77 -5.80
C ASN A 96 -4.66 3.48 -4.49
N ILE A 97 -4.58 4.80 -4.57
CA ILE A 97 -4.34 5.70 -3.44
C ILE A 97 -5.50 6.67 -3.36
N SER A 98 -6.23 6.66 -2.24
CA SER A 98 -7.31 7.63 -2.00
C SER A 98 -6.75 9.04 -1.94
N LYS A 99 -7.33 9.95 -2.70
CA LYS A 99 -7.02 11.39 -2.62
C LYS A 99 -7.80 12.11 -1.51
N LYS A 100 -8.59 11.37 -0.76
CA LYS A 100 -9.36 11.88 0.38
C LYS A 100 -8.72 11.38 1.67
N GLU A 101 -8.61 12.27 2.63
CA GLU A 101 -8.18 11.92 3.98
C GLU A 101 -9.10 10.86 4.60
N TYR A 102 -8.52 9.97 5.38
CA TYR A 102 -9.28 9.03 6.18
C TYR A 102 -9.93 9.76 7.34
N SER A 103 -11.27 9.72 7.40
CA SER A 103 -12.06 10.28 8.48
C SER A 103 -12.74 9.16 9.24
N SER A 104 -12.31 8.91 10.47
CA SER A 104 -13.03 8.01 11.37
C SER A 104 -14.31 8.70 11.85
N SER A 105 -15.47 8.11 11.57
CA SER A 105 -16.78 8.64 11.98
C SER A 105 -17.01 8.69 13.49
N SER A 106 -16.05 8.27 14.31
CA SER A 106 -16.14 8.19 15.78
C SER A 106 -15.32 9.25 16.54
N SER A 107 -14.67 10.18 15.87
CA SER A 107 -13.88 11.20 16.57
C SER A 107 -14.75 12.36 17.08
N THR A 108 -15.38 12.15 18.23
CA THR A 108 -15.79 13.21 19.15
C THR A 108 -14.67 13.41 20.13
N SER A 109 -13.69 14.21 19.79
CA SER A 109 -12.88 15.09 20.65
C SER A 109 -11.44 15.28 20.19
N SER A 110 -11.16 16.52 19.84
CA SER A 110 -9.98 17.37 20.11
C SER A 110 -8.63 16.70 20.38
N SER A 111 -7.68 17.21 19.63
CA SER A 111 -6.24 17.35 19.82
C SER A 111 -5.35 16.39 19.05
N SER A 112 -4.63 16.98 18.10
CA SER A 112 -3.65 16.38 17.17
C SER A 112 -4.24 15.25 16.30
N SER A 113 -5.00 15.64 15.28
CA SER A 113 -5.43 14.72 14.24
C SER A 113 -4.24 14.43 13.32
N VAL A 114 -3.63 13.27 13.49
CA VAL A 114 -2.74 12.74 12.45
C VAL A 114 -3.60 12.47 11.23
N VAL A 115 -3.20 13.01 10.09
CA VAL A 115 -3.91 12.82 8.82
C VAL A 115 -3.40 11.53 8.19
N TYR A 116 -4.33 10.64 7.86
CA TYR A 116 -4.05 9.40 7.15
C TYR A 116 -4.72 9.39 5.80
N TYR A 117 -4.09 8.73 4.84
CA TYR A 117 -4.66 8.43 3.54
C TYR A 117 -4.83 6.92 3.38
N THR A 118 -5.90 6.50 2.71
CA THR A 118 -6.14 5.09 2.45
C THR A 118 -5.43 4.66 1.18
N VAL A 119 -4.60 3.64 1.30
CA VAL A 119 -3.95 2.97 0.17
C VAL A 119 -4.59 1.60 0.01
N TYR A 120 -5.08 1.31 -1.18
CA TYR A 120 -5.70 0.04 -1.53
C TYR A 120 -4.65 -0.88 -2.16
N VAL A 121 -4.47 -2.03 -1.55
CA VAL A 121 -3.51 -3.06 -2.01
C VAL A 121 -4.29 -4.28 -2.45
N LEU A 122 -4.16 -4.65 -3.71
CA LEU A 122 -4.71 -5.87 -4.26
C LEU A 122 -3.82 -7.06 -3.85
N ILE A 123 -4.43 -8.08 -3.25
CA ILE A 123 -3.72 -9.31 -2.86
C ILE A 123 -3.56 -10.20 -4.08
N ASN A 124 -2.42 -10.88 -4.20
CA ASN A 124 -2.20 -11.85 -5.27
C ASN A 124 -3.21 -12.99 -5.18
N SER A 125 -3.82 -13.35 -6.30
CA SER A 125 -4.93 -14.31 -6.36
C SER A 125 -4.58 -15.73 -5.92
N ASP A 126 -3.30 -16.10 -5.97
CA ASP A 126 -2.76 -17.38 -5.50
C ASP A 126 -2.54 -17.47 -4.00
N GLU A 127 -2.62 -16.33 -3.30
CA GLU A 127 -2.37 -16.24 -1.86
C GLU A 127 -3.64 -15.98 -1.03
N LEU A 128 -4.81 -16.00 -1.64
CA LEU A 128 -6.09 -15.73 -0.97
C LEU A 128 -6.51 -16.83 0.03
N ASP A 129 -5.95 -18.03 -0.10
CA ASP A 129 -6.33 -19.18 0.73
C ASP A 129 -6.01 -18.95 2.22
N GLY A 130 -7.04 -19.08 3.04
CA GLY A 130 -6.98 -18.85 4.49
C GLY A 130 -7.16 -17.39 4.93
N LEU A 131 -7.30 -16.45 4.00
CA LEU A 131 -7.63 -15.07 4.32
C LEU A 131 -9.15 -14.87 4.39
N TYR A 132 -9.60 -14.09 5.37
CA TYR A 132 -11.00 -13.76 5.55
C TYR A 132 -11.19 -12.23 5.60
N PRO A 133 -12.33 -11.72 5.14
CA PRO A 133 -12.65 -10.32 5.29
C PRO A 133 -12.57 -9.85 6.75
N SER A 134 -12.20 -8.59 6.95
CA SER A 134 -12.04 -7.96 8.27
C SER A 134 -10.86 -8.48 9.11
N MET A 135 -9.94 -9.26 8.55
CA MET A 135 -8.66 -9.53 9.21
C MET A 135 -7.80 -8.28 9.28
N THR A 136 -7.06 -8.15 10.37
CA THR A 136 -6.05 -7.10 10.51
C THR A 136 -4.75 -7.53 9.86
N ALA A 137 -4.23 -6.69 8.97
CA ALA A 137 -2.96 -6.90 8.30
C ALA A 137 -1.93 -5.83 8.72
N ARG A 138 -0.66 -6.24 8.79
CA ARG A 138 0.49 -5.34 8.89
C ARG A 138 1.29 -5.45 7.62
N ALA A 139 1.42 -4.33 6.91
CA ALA A 139 2.02 -4.32 5.59
C ALA A 139 3.23 -3.39 5.55
N GLU A 140 4.18 -3.78 4.72
CA GLU A 140 5.35 -3.01 4.35
C GLU A 140 5.29 -2.77 2.84
N ILE A 141 5.20 -1.50 2.45
CA ILE A 141 5.25 -1.08 1.06
C ILE A 141 6.73 -0.96 0.69
N GLN A 142 7.16 -1.69 -0.33
CA GLN A 142 8.52 -1.57 -0.81
C GLN A 142 8.68 -0.23 -1.49
N GLY A 143 9.56 0.61 -0.94
CA GLY A 143 9.94 1.88 -1.51
C GLY A 143 10.51 1.72 -2.93
N ARG A 144 10.71 2.83 -3.64
CA ARG A 144 11.38 2.83 -4.93
C ARG A 144 12.72 2.14 -4.80
N SER A 145 12.88 1.01 -5.46
CA SER A 145 14.14 0.30 -5.61
C SER A 145 14.57 0.46 -7.06
N ASP A 146 15.55 1.29 -7.31
CA ASP A 146 16.27 1.27 -8.59
C ASP A 146 17.21 0.07 -8.56
N LYS A 147 16.86 -0.98 -9.32
CA LYS A 147 17.64 -2.22 -9.36
C LYS A 147 19.05 -2.03 -9.93
N ASP A 148 19.28 -0.94 -10.64
CA ASP A 148 20.54 -0.59 -11.28
C ASP A 148 21.25 0.58 -10.59
N ALA A 149 20.86 0.95 -9.36
CA ALA A 149 21.46 2.04 -8.62
C ALA A 149 22.91 1.71 -8.22
N LEU A 150 23.84 2.61 -8.54
CA LEU A 150 25.21 2.53 -8.07
C LEU A 150 25.26 2.91 -6.59
N LEU A 151 25.58 1.96 -5.72
CA LEU A 151 25.63 2.15 -4.29
C LEU A 151 27.06 2.21 -3.78
N ILE A 152 27.35 3.19 -2.95
CA ILE A 152 28.65 3.30 -2.26
C ILE A 152 28.44 3.35 -0.74
N PRO A 153 29.40 2.86 0.07
CA PRO A 153 29.31 3.00 1.52
C PRO A 153 29.24 4.48 1.93
N ILE A 154 28.33 4.83 2.84
CA ILE A 154 28.18 6.22 3.32
C ILE A 154 29.48 6.78 3.90
N THR A 155 30.34 5.92 4.44
CA THR A 155 31.65 6.29 5.01
C THR A 155 32.66 6.74 3.96
N ALA A 156 32.43 6.48 2.67
CA ALA A 156 33.26 6.97 1.58
C ALA A 156 32.85 8.37 1.12
N VAL A 157 31.61 8.79 1.38
CA VAL A 157 31.09 10.09 0.97
C VAL A 157 31.64 11.18 1.89
N ARG A 158 32.18 12.22 1.28
CA ARG A 158 32.66 13.43 1.95
C ARG A 158 31.99 14.64 1.32
N SER A 159 31.94 15.73 2.08
CA SER A 159 31.34 16.98 1.59
C SER A 159 32.28 18.15 1.83
N ASP A 160 32.27 19.09 0.90
CA ASP A 160 32.92 20.39 1.06
C ASP A 160 32.00 21.52 0.56
N ALA A 161 32.55 22.72 0.43
CA ALA A 161 31.80 23.89 -0.04
C ALA A 161 31.26 23.76 -1.48
N SER A 162 31.80 22.80 -2.28
CA SER A 162 31.43 22.59 -3.68
C SER A 162 30.47 21.41 -3.87
N GLY A 163 30.22 20.59 -2.82
CA GLY A 163 29.28 19.47 -2.89
C GLY A 163 29.84 18.17 -2.28
N SER A 164 29.16 17.08 -2.58
CA SER A 164 29.57 15.74 -2.15
C SER A 164 30.66 15.19 -3.07
N TYR A 165 31.61 14.48 -2.53
CA TYR A 165 32.71 13.88 -3.28
C TYR A 165 33.20 12.59 -2.64
N VAL A 166 33.88 11.79 -3.41
CA VAL A 166 34.66 10.61 -2.97
C VAL A 166 36.09 10.69 -3.44
N TYR A 167 36.97 9.90 -2.84
CA TYR A 167 38.30 9.67 -3.37
C TYR A 167 38.29 8.41 -4.23
N ARG A 168 38.55 8.60 -5.54
CA ARG A 168 38.64 7.53 -6.54
C ARG A 168 40.09 7.16 -6.74
N LYS A 169 40.40 5.87 -6.79
CA LYS A 169 41.71 5.37 -7.11
C LYS A 169 41.87 5.29 -8.63
N THR A 170 42.91 5.92 -9.15
CA THR A 170 43.28 5.90 -10.56
C THR A 170 44.69 5.27 -10.74
N ALA A 171 45.10 4.99 -11.97
CA ALA A 171 46.41 4.45 -12.25
C ALA A 171 47.58 5.38 -11.82
N SER A 172 47.29 6.69 -11.68
CA SER A 172 48.23 7.74 -11.27
C SER A 172 48.14 8.09 -9.79
N GLY A 173 47.25 7.47 -9.01
CA GLY A 173 47.10 7.74 -7.59
C GLY A 173 45.63 7.88 -7.17
N VAL A 174 45.37 8.68 -6.13
CA VAL A 174 44.04 8.91 -5.62
C VAL A 174 43.60 10.34 -5.99
N GLU A 175 42.45 10.47 -6.65
CA GLU A 175 41.93 11.76 -7.04
C GLU A 175 40.54 12.01 -6.41
N LYS A 176 40.20 13.28 -6.25
CA LYS A 176 38.90 13.71 -5.76
C LYS A 176 37.89 13.74 -6.90
N ALA A 177 36.84 12.96 -6.79
CA ALA A 177 35.72 12.91 -7.72
C ALA A 177 34.46 13.47 -7.06
N TYR A 178 33.86 14.52 -7.64
CA TYR A 178 32.59 15.03 -7.18
C TYR A 178 31.48 14.12 -7.67
N ILE A 179 30.51 13.86 -6.79
CA ILE A 179 29.40 12.97 -7.04
C ILE A 179 28.08 13.68 -6.70
N GLU A 180 27.06 13.30 -7.39
CA GLU A 180 25.70 13.65 -7.06
C GLU A 180 25.04 12.43 -6.39
N THR A 181 24.54 12.62 -5.16
CA THR A 181 23.95 11.53 -4.37
C THR A 181 22.43 11.58 -4.46
N GLY A 182 21.82 10.41 -4.61
CA GLY A 182 20.37 10.20 -4.53
C GLY A 182 19.94 9.78 -3.13
N ILE A 183 19.23 8.66 -3.05
CA ILE A 183 18.72 8.10 -1.78
C ILE A 183 19.90 7.69 -0.90
N THR A 184 19.87 8.11 0.36
CA THR A 184 20.91 7.81 1.34
C THR A 184 20.32 7.04 2.51
N THR A 185 20.91 5.90 2.84
CA THR A 185 20.58 5.08 4.00
C THR A 185 21.65 5.21 5.08
N ASN A 186 21.46 4.58 6.23
CA ASN A 186 22.46 4.57 7.31
C ASN A 186 23.79 3.90 6.93
N THR A 187 23.83 3.10 5.86
CA THR A 187 24.99 2.32 5.46
C THR A 187 25.51 2.66 4.07
N HIS A 188 24.63 3.06 3.14
CA HIS A 188 24.95 3.29 1.74
C HIS A 188 24.31 4.59 1.24
N ALA A 189 24.94 5.19 0.24
CA ALA A 189 24.41 6.29 -0.54
C ALA A 189 24.36 5.88 -2.02
N GLU A 190 23.28 6.21 -2.67
CA GLU A 190 23.10 6.09 -4.11
C GLU A 190 23.90 7.18 -4.82
N VAL A 191 24.55 6.83 -5.92
CA VAL A 191 25.28 7.77 -6.78
C VAL A 191 24.52 7.92 -8.09
N LEU A 192 23.99 9.13 -8.34
CA LEU A 192 23.29 9.47 -9.57
C LEU A 192 24.24 9.87 -10.70
N SER A 193 25.37 10.48 -10.35
CA SER A 193 26.39 10.90 -11.32
C SER A 193 27.76 11.08 -10.66
N GLY A 194 28.82 11.04 -11.47
CA GLY A 194 30.19 11.30 -11.03
C GLY A 194 31.06 10.06 -10.76
N LEU A 195 30.47 8.84 -10.76
CA LEU A 195 31.20 7.57 -10.71
C LEU A 195 30.60 6.60 -11.72
N SER A 196 31.42 5.63 -12.12
CA SER A 196 31.00 4.51 -12.97
C SER A 196 31.09 3.19 -12.20
N ASP A 197 30.30 2.21 -12.60
CA ASP A 197 30.39 0.87 -12.01
C ASP A 197 31.79 0.26 -12.23
N GLY A 198 32.30 -0.38 -11.18
CA GLY A 198 33.66 -0.99 -11.19
C GLY A 198 34.81 -0.03 -10.84
N GLU A 199 34.56 1.24 -10.57
CA GLU A 199 35.60 2.15 -10.09
C GLU A 199 35.96 1.89 -8.62
N GLU A 200 37.27 1.86 -8.29
CA GLU A 200 37.74 1.70 -6.92
C GLU A 200 37.66 3.01 -6.14
N ILE A 201 37.01 3.02 -4.98
CA ILE A 201 36.92 4.18 -4.08
C ILE A 201 37.59 3.90 -2.75
N VAL A 202 38.08 4.97 -2.10
CA VAL A 202 38.69 4.89 -0.77
C VAL A 202 37.62 5.07 0.29
N VAL A 203 37.33 4.01 1.05
CA VAL A 203 36.28 3.99 2.07
C VAL A 203 36.75 4.55 3.42
N SER A 204 38.03 4.36 3.77
CA SER A 204 38.57 4.83 5.05
C SER A 204 40.09 5.05 4.92
N GLY A 205 40.57 6.20 5.41
CA GLY A 205 41.99 6.50 5.47
C GLY A 205 42.28 8.01 5.29
N THR A 206 43.36 8.49 5.89
CA THR A 206 43.93 9.81 5.59
C THR A 206 44.64 9.72 4.24
N VAL A 207 44.07 10.31 3.21
CA VAL A 207 44.72 10.44 1.93
C VAL A 207 45.77 11.53 2.08
N SER A 208 47.04 11.14 2.12
CA SER A 208 48.16 12.11 2.01
C SER A 208 48.09 12.71 0.60
N GLN A 209 47.76 13.99 0.50
CA GLN A 209 47.95 14.73 -0.74
C GLN A 209 49.46 14.84 -1.00
N GLU A 210 49.96 14.07 -1.90
CA GLU A 210 51.28 14.29 -2.47
C GLU A 210 51.20 15.54 -3.33
N LYS A 211 51.86 16.60 -2.86
CA LYS A 211 51.95 17.88 -3.54
C LYS A 211 52.73 17.68 -4.83
N ALA A 212 52.08 17.83 -5.96
CA ALA A 212 52.82 17.98 -7.23
C ALA A 212 53.62 19.29 -7.18
N GLU A 213 54.91 19.19 -7.24
CA GLU A 213 55.85 20.28 -7.54
C GLU A 213 55.78 20.69 -9.01
#